data_c97fa9e5085fc98cfd02f5bfece5ca7d
#
_entry.id   c97fa9e5085fc98cfd02f5bfece5ca7d
#
_cell.length_a   1.000
_cell.length_b   1.000
_cell.length_c   1.000
_cell.angle_alpha   90.00
_cell.angle_beta   90.00
_cell.angle_gamma   90.00
#
_symmetry.space_group_name_H-M   'P 1'
#
loop_
_entity.id
_entity.type
_entity.pdbx_description
1 polymer ?
#
loop_
_entity_poly.entity_id
_entity_poly.type
_entity_poly.pdbx_seq_one_letter_code
_entity_poly.pdbx_strand_id
1 'polypeptide(L)'
;MEKHPEELTCQDVRDFLLAKKDDGLKATTLNLYNSAIRFFYRNVLHVLWDDITVPRMIIEHKLPTVLSTDEIDRLLDATDDLKYKAMFATMYSSGMRVSEVIHLHYDDISRTNMQIHVRDTKNRMDRYTILSERNLALLTEYWFRKGRPKGILFPNQFTGQYLTVSTLEQVIRRSASAAGIFTHCLDTAIRNPQKFIFMSATNPLWASAVLLTERMVQPMDKPTVQDIFRRFYPAYLVQYSPSPVQAKVAHNIMNCKTGAYGANVCVCEDCGFVQIHYNSCRNRCCPMCQAVPKEMWMDARREDVLDAPYFHLVFTVPDILNPVIYSNQRLLYDALYHAASSTISELTADPKHLGAKVGYICILHTWGSEMNFHPHIHTVLLGGGLASNNQWRDNGENFFLPIRVISKVFRGKYLEELKRLWEEDKLVFHGTAEKFRNHYTFKELLDSCYGMDWSPHCKKTFNGAQTVIKYLGKYTHRIAVSNHRIVRMDDDTVTFLVKDYRNEGQWKELTISGVEFVRRFLMHVPPRRFVRIRHYGLLCSRTKSQKLTLCRNLLGCKKYLSKLRDMEMPEILEHLYGIKVCVCKACGGHLGKPQMRMPLRC
;
A
#
# COMPACT_ATOMS: atom_id res chain seq x y z
N MET A 1 -38.46 32.16 2.42
CA MET A 1 -39.17 30.88 2.37
C MET A 1 -39.81 30.66 3.73
N GLU A 2 -41.14 30.65 3.77
CA GLU A 2 -41.91 30.43 5.03
C GLU A 2 -42.29 28.94 5.24
N LYS A 3 -41.42 28.01 4.77
CA LYS A 3 -41.64 26.58 4.99
C LYS A 3 -40.99 26.15 6.31
N HIS A 4 -41.74 25.34 7.08
CA HIS A 4 -41.18 24.72 8.28
C HIS A 4 -40.05 23.76 7.91
N PRO A 5 -38.99 23.57 8.72
CA PRO A 5 -37.87 22.68 8.41
C PRO A 5 -38.28 21.25 8.03
N GLU A 6 -39.38 20.76 8.58
CA GLU A 6 -39.93 19.42 8.30
C GLU A 6 -40.59 19.30 6.91
N GLU A 7 -40.96 20.43 6.29
CA GLU A 7 -41.62 20.50 4.97
C GLU A 7 -40.61 20.72 3.83
N LEU A 8 -39.35 20.98 4.17
CA LEU A 8 -38.29 21.23 3.18
C LEU A 8 -37.80 19.92 2.55
N THR A 9 -37.86 19.89 1.22
CA THR A 9 -37.37 18.75 0.42
C THR A 9 -35.87 18.86 0.09
N CYS A 10 -35.25 17.78 -0.38
CA CYS A 10 -33.89 17.82 -0.91
C CYS A 10 -33.76 18.80 -2.10
N GLN A 11 -34.84 19.03 -2.86
CA GLN A 11 -34.83 20.02 -3.95
C GLN A 11 -34.74 21.45 -3.39
N ASP A 12 -35.50 21.78 -2.32
CA ASP A 12 -35.40 23.11 -1.68
C ASP A 12 -33.99 23.38 -1.14
N VAL A 13 -33.32 22.36 -0.60
CA VAL A 13 -31.93 22.47 -0.15
C VAL A 13 -30.96 22.69 -1.31
N ARG A 14 -31.18 22.00 -2.44
CA ARG A 14 -30.40 22.19 -3.65
C ARG A 14 -30.52 23.64 -4.16
N ASP A 15 -31.73 24.14 -4.24
CA ASP A 15 -32.02 25.50 -4.73
C ASP A 15 -31.40 26.55 -3.81
N PHE A 16 -31.44 26.35 -2.50
CA PHE A 16 -30.74 27.17 -1.52
C PHE A 16 -29.23 27.16 -1.74
N LEU A 17 -28.60 25.98 -1.93
CA LEU A 17 -27.17 25.89 -2.15
C LEU A 17 -26.73 26.50 -3.49
N LEU A 18 -27.58 26.40 -4.53
CA LEU A 18 -27.33 27.04 -5.81
C LEU A 18 -27.43 28.57 -5.70
N ALA A 19 -28.46 29.10 -5.04
CA ALA A 19 -28.56 30.52 -4.76
C ALA A 19 -27.35 31.06 -4.01
N LYS A 20 -26.87 30.32 -2.99
CA LYS A 20 -25.64 30.68 -2.26
C LYS A 20 -24.37 30.58 -3.08
N LYS A 21 -24.35 29.72 -4.09
CA LYS A 21 -23.26 29.66 -5.08
C LYS A 21 -23.27 30.90 -5.97
N ASP A 22 -24.46 31.32 -6.41
CA ASP A 22 -24.63 32.53 -7.25
C ASP A 22 -24.30 33.80 -6.44
N ASP A 23 -24.53 33.82 -5.13
CA ASP A 23 -24.05 34.84 -4.19
C ASP A 23 -22.51 34.86 -4.03
N GLY A 24 -21.77 34.01 -4.75
CA GLY A 24 -20.31 33.95 -4.76
C GLY A 24 -19.67 33.16 -3.63
N LEU A 25 -20.41 32.32 -2.88
CA LEU A 25 -19.83 31.48 -1.85
C LEU A 25 -18.94 30.37 -2.44
N LYS A 26 -17.78 30.16 -1.82
CA LYS A 26 -16.83 29.14 -2.26
C LYS A 26 -17.39 27.72 -2.08
N ALA A 27 -17.03 26.81 -2.97
CA ALA A 27 -17.42 25.41 -2.93
C ALA A 27 -17.15 24.73 -1.58
N THR A 28 -16.07 25.10 -0.87
CA THR A 28 -15.76 24.60 0.49
C THR A 28 -16.82 24.99 1.51
N THR A 29 -17.32 26.24 1.47
CA THR A 29 -18.37 26.74 2.36
C THR A 29 -19.72 26.09 2.03
N LEU A 30 -20.02 25.95 0.73
CA LEU A 30 -21.25 25.26 0.28
C LEU A 30 -21.27 23.79 0.71
N ASN A 31 -20.13 23.10 0.65
CA ASN A 31 -20.02 21.72 1.15
C ASN A 31 -20.15 21.62 2.68
N LEU A 32 -19.77 22.66 3.42
CA LEU A 32 -20.00 22.73 4.86
C LEU A 32 -21.50 22.87 5.16
N TYR A 33 -22.22 23.76 4.44
CA TYR A 33 -23.68 23.88 4.55
C TYR A 33 -24.38 22.57 4.18
N ASN A 34 -24.01 21.95 3.07
CA ASN A 34 -24.53 20.64 2.67
C ASN A 34 -24.35 19.60 3.79
N SER A 35 -23.17 19.53 4.40
CA SER A 35 -22.87 18.59 5.49
C SER A 35 -23.70 18.88 6.75
N ALA A 36 -23.89 20.14 7.11
CA ALA A 36 -24.66 20.53 8.28
C ALA A 36 -26.16 20.22 8.08
N ILE A 37 -26.73 20.58 6.90
CA ILE A 37 -28.11 20.32 6.55
C ILE A 37 -28.36 18.79 6.47
N ARG A 38 -27.47 18.06 5.82
CA ARG A 38 -27.52 16.58 5.74
C ARG A 38 -27.51 15.94 7.13
N PHE A 39 -26.67 16.43 8.05
CA PHE A 39 -26.64 15.95 9.43
C PHE A 39 -27.99 16.18 10.12
N PHE A 40 -28.56 17.38 9.97
CA PHE A 40 -29.85 17.73 10.55
C PHE A 40 -30.98 16.82 10.02
N TYR A 41 -31.07 16.64 8.71
CA TYR A 41 -32.10 15.78 8.10
C TYR A 41 -31.99 14.32 8.55
N ARG A 42 -30.77 13.77 8.57
CA ARG A 42 -30.56 12.37 8.95
C ARG A 42 -30.70 12.09 10.44
N ASN A 43 -30.22 12.99 11.29
CA ASN A 43 -30.09 12.70 12.73
C ASN A 43 -31.12 13.43 13.61
N VAL A 44 -31.77 14.46 13.10
CA VAL A 44 -32.81 15.21 13.85
C VAL A 44 -34.19 14.93 13.26
N LEU A 45 -34.35 15.06 11.96
CA LEU A 45 -35.66 14.85 11.30
C LEU A 45 -35.87 13.38 10.90
N HIS A 46 -34.85 12.52 10.92
CA HIS A 46 -34.88 11.11 10.49
C HIS A 46 -35.44 10.90 9.08
N VAL A 47 -35.23 11.87 8.18
CA VAL A 47 -35.64 11.83 6.77
C VAL A 47 -34.53 11.30 5.91
N LEU A 48 -34.87 10.53 4.86
CA LEU A 48 -33.90 10.03 3.88
C LEU A 48 -33.31 11.19 3.10
N TRP A 49 -31.96 11.21 3.04
CA TRP A 49 -31.21 12.19 2.26
C TRP A 49 -30.88 11.62 0.88
N ASP A 50 -31.14 12.42 -0.15
CA ASP A 50 -30.82 12.06 -1.53
C ASP A 50 -29.53 12.76 -2.00
N ASP A 51 -28.44 11.98 -2.05
CA ASP A 51 -27.11 12.44 -2.50
C ASP A 51 -27.08 12.72 -4.03
N ILE A 52 -28.05 12.25 -4.80
CA ILE A 52 -28.15 12.54 -6.26
C ILE A 52 -28.73 13.94 -6.47
N THR A 53 -29.78 14.26 -5.73
CA THR A 53 -30.43 15.58 -5.81
C THR A 53 -29.56 16.69 -5.23
N VAL A 54 -28.82 16.43 -4.13
CA VAL A 54 -27.93 17.40 -3.47
C VAL A 54 -26.47 16.91 -3.48
N PRO A 55 -25.80 16.90 -4.64
CA PRO A 55 -24.42 16.47 -4.73
C PRO A 55 -23.48 17.49 -4.07
N ARG A 56 -22.32 17.01 -3.62
CA ARG A 56 -21.26 17.89 -3.15
C ARG A 56 -20.64 18.68 -4.31
N MET A 57 -20.33 19.95 -4.09
CA MET A 57 -19.62 20.79 -5.04
C MET A 57 -18.17 20.29 -5.23
N ILE A 58 -17.71 20.25 -6.47
CA ILE A 58 -16.31 19.91 -6.81
C ILE A 58 -15.40 21.03 -6.29
N ILE A 59 -14.40 20.67 -5.50
CA ILE A 59 -13.40 21.60 -5.00
C ILE A 59 -12.15 21.46 -5.87
N GLU A 60 -11.78 22.55 -6.55
CA GLU A 60 -10.50 22.60 -7.24
C GLU A 60 -9.36 22.65 -6.22
N HIS A 61 -8.54 21.63 -6.21
CA HIS A 61 -7.33 21.57 -5.39
C HIS A 61 -6.17 22.20 -6.15
N LYS A 62 -5.93 23.49 -5.94
CA LYS A 62 -4.67 24.11 -6.37
C LYS A 62 -3.53 23.59 -5.51
N LEU A 63 -2.42 23.23 -6.15
CA LEU A 63 -1.22 22.86 -5.41
C LEU A 63 -0.74 24.07 -4.60
N PRO A 64 -0.37 23.88 -3.33
CA PRO A 64 0.20 24.96 -2.54
C PRO A 64 1.54 25.38 -3.14
N THR A 65 1.79 26.66 -3.19
CA THR A 65 3.11 27.21 -3.52
C THR A 65 4.05 26.93 -2.34
N VAL A 66 5.20 26.35 -2.62
CA VAL A 66 6.20 25.97 -1.60
C VAL A 66 7.34 26.98 -1.67
N LEU A 67 7.77 27.48 -0.50
CA LEU A 67 8.96 28.32 -0.40
C LEU A 67 10.22 27.47 -0.58
N SER A 68 11.17 27.97 -1.37
CA SER A 68 12.49 27.38 -1.49
C SER A 68 13.31 27.57 -0.21
N THR A 69 14.40 26.81 -0.07
CA THR A 69 15.34 26.97 1.07
C THR A 69 15.88 28.39 1.17
N ASP A 70 16.21 28.99 0.03
CA ASP A 70 16.72 30.37 -0.06
C ASP A 70 15.67 31.41 0.37
N GLU A 71 14.39 31.18 0.05
CA GLU A 71 13.29 32.03 0.52
C GLU A 71 13.07 31.90 2.02
N ILE A 72 13.22 30.70 2.58
CA ILE A 72 13.16 30.49 4.02
C ILE A 72 14.33 31.16 4.74
N ASP A 73 15.54 31.05 4.21
CA ASP A 73 16.71 31.71 4.79
C ASP A 73 16.53 33.23 4.76
N ARG A 74 16.06 33.82 3.66
CA ARG A 74 15.71 35.26 3.57
C ARG A 74 14.60 35.63 4.55
N LEU A 75 13.57 34.79 4.74
CA LEU A 75 12.50 35.02 5.72
C LEU A 75 13.05 35.06 7.15
N LEU A 76 13.92 34.09 7.48
CA LEU A 76 14.55 34.03 8.80
C LEU A 76 15.48 35.23 9.03
N ASP A 77 16.23 35.66 8.02
CA ASP A 77 17.14 36.79 8.12
C ASP A 77 16.41 38.15 8.20
N ALA A 78 15.26 38.26 7.53
CA ALA A 78 14.38 39.43 7.63
C ALA A 78 13.54 39.45 8.94
N THR A 79 13.71 38.49 9.85
CA THR A 79 13.02 38.41 11.13
C THR A 79 13.95 38.86 12.24
N ASP A 80 13.78 40.10 12.74
CA ASP A 80 14.68 40.72 13.72
C ASP A 80 14.57 40.08 15.14
N ASP A 81 13.35 39.74 15.57
CA ASP A 81 13.16 39.14 16.90
C ASP A 81 13.49 37.65 16.89
N LEU A 82 14.50 37.27 17.66
CA LEU A 82 14.99 35.90 17.80
C LEU A 82 13.90 34.91 18.23
N LYS A 83 12.90 35.34 19.02
CA LYS A 83 11.74 34.52 19.40
C LYS A 83 10.97 34.06 18.16
N TYR A 84 10.58 35.02 17.31
CA TYR A 84 9.82 34.70 16.10
C TYR A 84 10.67 33.97 15.07
N LYS A 85 11.97 34.30 14.95
CA LYS A 85 12.92 33.56 14.14
C LYS A 85 12.98 32.08 14.54
N ALA A 86 13.07 31.79 15.84
CA ALA A 86 13.06 30.42 16.38
C ALA A 86 11.71 29.73 16.16
N MET A 87 10.58 30.46 16.30
CA MET A 87 9.24 29.89 15.99
C MET A 87 9.10 29.51 14.52
N PHE A 88 9.54 30.38 13.59
CA PHE A 88 9.46 30.09 12.15
C PHE A 88 10.36 28.93 11.75
N ALA A 89 11.58 28.87 12.28
CA ALA A 89 12.48 27.75 12.08
C ALA A 89 11.89 26.43 12.61
N THR A 90 11.18 26.48 13.75
CA THR A 90 10.49 25.32 14.33
C THR A 90 9.33 24.89 13.44
N MET A 91 8.48 25.82 12.97
CA MET A 91 7.39 25.50 12.06
C MET A 91 7.89 24.83 10.77
N TYR A 92 8.94 25.40 10.19
CA TYR A 92 9.51 24.90 8.94
C TYR A 92 10.19 23.54 9.09
N SER A 93 11.10 23.40 10.06
CA SER A 93 11.91 22.20 10.20
C SER A 93 11.15 20.99 10.76
N SER A 94 10.09 21.22 11.55
CA SER A 94 9.32 20.16 12.21
C SER A 94 7.89 20.00 11.72
N GLY A 95 7.43 20.85 10.79
CA GLY A 95 6.08 20.79 10.20
C GLY A 95 4.95 21.02 11.22
N MET A 96 5.24 21.77 12.26
CA MET A 96 4.25 22.12 13.27
C MET A 96 3.31 23.21 12.79
N ARG A 97 2.04 23.11 13.17
CA ARG A 97 1.06 24.18 12.94
C ARG A 97 1.34 25.38 13.81
N VAL A 98 0.89 26.55 13.37
CA VAL A 98 1.00 27.80 14.16
C VAL A 98 0.50 27.60 15.58
N SER A 99 -0.70 27.03 15.75
CA SER A 99 -1.27 26.75 17.06
C SER A 99 -0.43 25.79 17.90
N GLU A 100 0.22 24.80 17.28
CA GLU A 100 1.06 23.85 18.00
C GLU A 100 2.37 24.47 18.48
N VAL A 101 2.99 25.33 17.67
CA VAL A 101 4.22 26.04 18.06
C VAL A 101 3.98 27.05 19.18
N ILE A 102 2.83 27.74 19.15
CA ILE A 102 2.46 28.70 20.21
C ILE A 102 2.33 28.02 21.59
N HIS A 103 1.83 26.77 21.62
CA HIS A 103 1.59 26.02 22.83
C HIS A 103 2.77 25.14 23.29
N LEU A 104 3.96 25.28 22.65
CA LEU A 104 5.14 24.52 23.06
C LEU A 104 5.62 24.92 24.46
N HIS A 105 5.98 23.90 25.24
CA HIS A 105 6.67 24.03 26.52
C HIS A 105 8.14 23.65 26.36
N TYR A 106 8.96 24.13 27.30
CA TYR A 106 10.38 23.79 27.36
C TYR A 106 10.61 22.28 27.46
N ASP A 107 9.80 21.58 28.24
CA ASP A 107 9.88 20.14 28.46
C ASP A 107 9.47 19.31 27.22
N ASP A 108 8.87 19.96 26.22
CA ASP A 108 8.52 19.29 24.95
C ASP A 108 9.72 19.12 24.01
N ILE A 109 10.86 19.81 24.33
CA ILE A 109 12.07 19.77 23.49
C ILE A 109 13.02 18.69 24.00
N SER A 110 13.05 17.54 23.35
CA SER A 110 14.00 16.47 23.65
C SER A 110 15.29 16.65 22.86
N ARG A 111 16.33 17.21 23.50
CA ARG A 111 17.65 17.37 22.88
C ARG A 111 18.34 16.04 22.62
N THR A 112 18.18 15.08 23.52
CA THR A 112 18.80 13.76 23.44
C THR A 112 18.24 12.96 22.28
N ASN A 113 16.92 13.04 22.04
CA ASN A 113 16.25 12.28 20.99
C ASN A 113 16.07 13.08 19.69
N MET A 114 16.50 14.36 19.67
CA MET A 114 16.29 15.29 18.55
C MET A 114 14.83 15.31 18.09
N GLN A 115 13.90 15.44 19.07
CA GLN A 115 12.44 15.40 18.86
C GLN A 115 11.73 16.50 19.63
N ILE A 116 10.57 16.91 19.12
CA ILE A 116 9.63 17.81 19.78
C ILE A 116 8.35 17.04 20.07
N HIS A 117 7.89 17.07 21.32
CA HIS A 117 6.60 16.52 21.73
C HIS A 117 5.50 17.55 21.43
N VAL A 118 4.53 17.19 20.60
CA VAL A 118 3.40 18.05 20.24
C VAL A 118 2.16 17.52 20.95
N ARG A 119 1.70 18.31 21.93
CA ARG A 119 0.52 17.98 22.75
C ARG A 119 -0.76 18.54 22.10
N ASP A 120 -1.90 18.00 22.50
CA ASP A 120 -3.24 18.51 22.15
C ASP A 120 -3.43 18.82 20.66
N THR A 121 -3.07 17.89 19.78
CA THR A 121 -3.28 18.05 18.34
C THR A 121 -4.78 18.11 18.01
N LYS A 122 -5.13 18.60 16.82
CA LYS A 122 -6.52 18.70 16.33
C LYS A 122 -7.34 17.41 16.50
N ASN A 123 -6.66 16.25 16.59
CA ASN A 123 -7.28 14.94 16.77
C ASN A 123 -7.21 14.43 18.22
N ARG A 124 -6.86 15.26 19.18
CA ARG A 124 -6.67 14.92 20.61
C ARG A 124 -5.66 13.78 20.85
N MET A 125 -4.64 13.66 19.99
CA MET A 125 -3.59 12.66 20.11
C MET A 125 -2.23 13.37 20.08
N ASP A 126 -1.38 13.08 21.06
CA ASP A 126 -0.02 13.57 21.12
C ASP A 126 0.85 12.92 20.05
N ARG A 127 1.82 13.66 19.54
CA ARG A 127 2.79 13.13 18.58
C ARG A 127 4.18 13.69 18.81
N TYR A 128 5.19 12.99 18.33
CA TYR A 128 6.56 13.49 18.24
C TYR A 128 6.86 13.92 16.82
N THR A 129 7.64 15.01 16.67
CA THR A 129 8.15 15.49 15.39
C THR A 129 9.65 15.74 15.47
N ILE A 130 10.30 15.98 14.33
CA ILE A 130 11.76 16.09 14.22
C ILE A 130 12.22 17.45 14.75
N LEU A 131 13.34 17.47 15.47
CA LEU A 131 14.09 18.64 15.85
C LEU A 131 15.41 18.67 15.06
N SER A 132 15.56 19.58 14.11
CA SER A 132 16.81 19.71 13.36
C SER A 132 17.90 20.38 14.20
N GLU A 133 19.17 20.08 13.92
CA GLU A 133 20.32 20.67 14.63
C GLU A 133 20.32 22.21 14.54
N ARG A 134 20.02 22.75 13.35
CA ARG A 134 19.92 24.21 13.13
C ARG A 134 18.79 24.82 13.98
N ASN A 135 17.65 24.14 14.07
CA ASN A 135 16.54 24.60 14.92
C ASN A 135 16.89 24.50 16.40
N LEU A 136 17.54 23.42 16.83
CA LEU A 136 18.02 23.28 18.21
C LEU A 136 19.02 24.38 18.58
N ALA A 137 19.90 24.77 17.68
CA ALA A 137 20.83 25.87 17.88
C ALA A 137 20.09 27.21 18.11
N LEU A 138 19.11 27.54 17.24
CA LEU A 138 18.27 28.75 17.39
C LEU A 138 17.43 28.74 18.67
N LEU A 139 16.80 27.62 19.00
CA LEU A 139 16.04 27.46 20.25
C LEU A 139 16.94 27.59 21.48
N THR A 140 18.16 27.09 21.40
CA THR A 140 19.14 27.18 22.48
C THR A 140 19.60 28.64 22.66
N GLU A 141 19.93 29.34 21.58
CA GLU A 141 20.29 30.76 21.61
C GLU A 141 19.14 31.62 22.18
N TYR A 142 17.91 31.40 21.67
CA TYR A 142 16.73 32.09 22.20
C TYR A 142 16.54 31.83 23.68
N TRP A 143 16.63 30.59 24.14
CA TRP A 143 16.45 30.22 25.55
C TRP A 143 17.48 30.87 26.46
N PHE A 144 18.76 30.91 26.06
CA PHE A 144 19.81 31.60 26.83
C PHE A 144 19.58 33.12 26.91
N ARG A 145 19.26 33.75 25.76
CA ARG A 145 19.05 35.22 25.73
C ARG A 145 17.80 35.69 26.47
N LYS A 146 16.80 34.84 26.63
CA LYS A 146 15.56 35.16 27.35
C LYS A 146 15.56 34.70 28.80
N GLY A 147 16.73 34.47 29.41
CA GLY A 147 16.87 34.18 30.82
C GLY A 147 16.43 32.76 31.22
N ARG A 148 16.45 31.81 30.32
CA ARG A 148 16.16 30.37 30.56
C ARG A 148 14.75 30.12 31.10
N PRO A 149 13.70 30.52 30.38
CA PRO A 149 12.31 30.33 30.81
C PRO A 149 12.01 28.85 31.03
N LYS A 150 11.27 28.57 32.12
CA LYS A 150 10.68 27.25 32.39
C LYS A 150 9.17 27.33 32.11
N GLY A 151 8.57 26.27 31.55
CA GLY A 151 7.17 26.27 31.19
C GLY A 151 6.95 26.66 29.73
N ILE A 152 6.14 27.69 29.45
CA ILE A 152 5.83 28.11 28.06
C ILE A 152 7.11 28.53 27.35
N LEU A 153 7.40 27.90 26.19
CA LEU A 153 8.65 28.14 25.46
C LEU A 153 8.66 29.52 24.80
N PHE A 154 7.52 29.99 24.26
CA PHE A 154 7.39 31.29 23.58
C PHE A 154 6.32 32.17 24.22
N PRO A 155 6.54 32.66 25.46
CA PRO A 155 5.54 33.48 26.17
C PRO A 155 5.35 34.86 25.51
N ASN A 156 4.16 35.41 25.67
CA ASN A 156 3.91 36.83 25.41
C ASN A 156 4.70 37.67 26.41
N GLN A 157 5.48 38.62 25.92
CA GLN A 157 6.38 39.42 26.78
C GLN A 157 5.65 40.34 27.76
N PHE A 158 4.38 40.65 27.53
CA PHE A 158 3.59 41.55 28.39
C PHE A 158 2.73 40.78 29.39
N THR A 159 2.16 39.65 28.97
CA THR A 159 1.20 38.90 29.79
C THR A 159 1.77 37.62 30.41
N GLY A 160 2.91 37.14 29.92
CA GLY A 160 3.48 35.84 30.28
C GLY A 160 2.68 34.62 29.78
N GLN A 161 1.54 34.85 29.11
CA GLN A 161 0.65 33.81 28.58
C GLN A 161 1.03 33.42 27.16
N TYR A 162 0.28 32.47 26.54
CA TYR A 162 0.46 32.09 25.15
C TYR A 162 0.24 33.27 24.19
N LEU A 163 0.97 33.25 23.07
CA LEU A 163 0.72 34.17 21.96
C LEU A 163 -0.60 33.82 21.26
N THR A 164 -1.20 34.79 20.58
CA THR A 164 -2.35 34.51 19.71
C THR A 164 -1.88 34.11 18.30
N VAL A 165 -2.66 33.31 17.62
CA VAL A 165 -2.39 32.90 16.23
C VAL A 165 -2.25 34.13 15.33
N SER A 166 -3.13 35.12 15.51
CA SER A 166 -3.11 36.38 14.72
C SER A 166 -1.83 37.17 14.89
N THR A 167 -1.25 37.20 16.12
CA THR A 167 0.04 37.84 16.34
C THR A 167 1.16 37.21 15.52
N LEU A 168 1.24 35.88 15.53
CA LEU A 168 2.27 35.17 14.78
C LEU A 168 2.07 35.31 13.26
N GLU A 169 0.82 35.28 12.79
CA GLU A 169 0.48 35.52 11.38
C GLU A 169 0.87 36.92 10.92
N GLN A 170 0.66 37.96 11.75
CA GLN A 170 1.08 39.32 11.42
C GLN A 170 2.60 39.45 11.30
N VAL A 171 3.34 38.85 12.23
CA VAL A 171 4.80 38.91 12.19
C VAL A 171 5.35 38.18 10.98
N ILE A 172 4.83 36.99 10.67
CA ILE A 172 5.24 36.24 9.47
C ILE A 172 5.00 37.05 8.18
N ARG A 173 3.86 37.72 8.06
CA ARG A 173 3.54 38.57 6.89
C ARG A 173 4.49 39.75 6.77
N ARG A 174 4.86 40.40 7.88
CA ARG A 174 5.85 41.48 7.88
C ARG A 174 7.23 41.00 7.44
N SER A 175 7.71 39.92 8.03
CA SER A 175 9.02 39.33 7.69
C SER A 175 9.07 38.88 6.23
N ALA A 176 7.98 38.30 5.72
CA ALA A 176 7.89 37.90 4.32
C ALA A 176 7.88 39.09 3.36
N SER A 177 7.15 40.14 3.69
CA SER A 177 7.17 41.39 2.90
C SER A 177 8.57 42.00 2.87
N ALA A 178 9.27 42.05 4.00
CA ALA A 178 10.65 42.51 4.09
C ALA A 178 11.63 41.62 3.31
N ALA A 179 11.38 40.31 3.23
CA ALA A 179 12.18 39.35 2.47
C ALA A 179 11.85 39.33 0.97
N GLY A 180 10.88 40.14 0.48
CA GLY A 180 10.43 40.12 -0.91
C GLY A 180 9.69 38.84 -1.32
N ILE A 181 9.03 38.15 -0.37
CA ILE A 181 8.27 36.93 -0.58
C ILE A 181 6.79 37.27 -0.74
N PHE A 182 6.16 36.78 -1.85
CA PHE A 182 4.74 37.06 -2.09
C PHE A 182 3.84 36.41 -1.05
N THR A 183 2.97 37.22 -0.41
CA THR A 183 2.10 36.82 0.72
C THR A 183 1.12 35.71 0.40
N HIS A 184 0.73 35.51 -0.86
CA HIS A 184 -0.17 34.43 -1.28
C HIS A 184 0.42 33.01 -1.02
N CYS A 185 1.76 32.88 -1.01
CA CYS A 185 2.44 31.62 -0.73
C CYS A 185 2.38 31.25 0.75
N LEU A 186 2.30 32.25 1.61
CA LEU A 186 2.37 32.08 3.08
C LEU A 186 1.05 31.65 3.71
N ASP A 187 -0.09 32.08 3.20
CA ASP A 187 -1.40 31.71 3.75
C ASP A 187 -1.63 30.19 3.72
N THR A 188 -1.10 29.51 2.72
CA THR A 188 -1.18 28.05 2.60
C THR A 188 -0.16 27.35 3.51
N ALA A 189 1.04 27.91 3.63
CA ALA A 189 2.11 27.39 4.48
C ALA A 189 1.76 27.47 5.97
N ILE A 190 1.19 28.61 6.40
CA ILE A 190 0.77 28.85 7.78
C ILE A 190 -0.39 27.94 8.19
N ARG A 191 -1.38 27.74 7.29
CA ARG A 191 -2.58 26.95 7.59
C ARG A 191 -2.38 25.44 7.49
N ASN A 192 -1.38 24.96 6.72
CA ASN A 192 -1.14 23.55 6.48
C ASN A 192 0.35 23.19 6.36
N PRO A 193 1.15 23.36 7.42
CA PRO A 193 2.62 23.17 7.36
C PRO A 193 3.04 21.73 7.03
N GLN A 194 2.17 20.74 7.26
CA GLN A 194 2.45 19.34 6.88
C GLN A 194 2.59 19.13 5.36
N LYS A 195 1.95 19.98 4.55
CA LYS A 195 2.17 19.99 3.09
C LYS A 195 3.52 20.63 2.69
N PHE A 196 4.12 21.37 3.60
CA PHE A 196 5.37 22.11 3.41
C PHE A 196 6.61 21.21 3.44
N ILE A 197 6.64 20.24 4.35
CA ILE A 197 7.78 19.30 4.51
C ILE A 197 7.92 18.37 3.32
N PHE A 198 6.80 17.98 2.72
CA PHE A 198 6.78 16.96 1.67
C PHE A 198 7.45 17.39 0.36
N MET A 199 7.62 18.69 0.12
CA MET A 199 8.14 19.21 -1.14
C MET A 199 9.56 19.80 -1.07
N SER A 200 10.13 20.02 0.13
CA SER A 200 11.52 20.47 0.30
C SER A 200 12.56 19.32 0.28
N ALA A 201 12.11 18.08 0.08
CA ALA A 201 12.94 16.87 0.09
C ALA A 201 13.75 16.62 -1.20
N THR A 202 14.14 17.66 -1.93
CA THR A 202 15.03 17.53 -3.11
C THR A 202 16.52 17.58 -2.76
N ASN A 203 16.88 17.68 -1.48
CA ASN A 203 18.28 17.62 -1.05
C ASN A 203 18.70 16.14 -0.82
N PRO A 204 19.74 15.60 -1.51
CA PRO A 204 20.12 14.18 -1.46
C PRO A 204 20.44 13.62 -0.06
N LEU A 205 20.90 14.46 0.85
CA LEU A 205 21.17 14.06 2.26
C LEU A 205 19.90 13.86 3.10
N TRP A 206 18.77 14.48 2.72
CA TRP A 206 17.47 14.32 3.37
C TRP A 206 16.65 13.19 2.76
N ALA A 207 16.82 12.93 1.48
CA ALA A 207 16.13 11.84 0.78
C ALA A 207 16.43 10.46 1.39
N SER A 208 17.65 10.26 1.91
CA SER A 208 18.03 9.01 2.57
C SER A 208 17.38 8.84 3.95
N ALA A 209 17.27 9.91 4.73
CA ALA A 209 16.64 9.87 6.06
C ALA A 209 15.10 9.82 5.97
N VAL A 210 14.51 10.54 5.02
CA VAL A 210 13.05 10.54 4.78
C VAL A 210 12.59 9.23 4.14
N LEU A 211 13.37 8.64 3.22
CA LEU A 211 13.07 7.32 2.65
C LEU A 211 13.18 6.19 3.68
N LEU A 212 14.02 6.34 4.71
CA LEU A 212 14.12 5.38 5.82
C LEU A 212 12.98 5.56 6.82
N THR A 213 12.51 6.80 7.07
CA THR A 213 11.36 7.07 7.95
C THR A 213 10.02 6.82 7.26
N GLU A 214 9.89 7.07 5.94
CA GLU A 214 8.67 6.72 5.19
C GLU A 214 8.40 5.21 5.09
N ARG A 215 9.44 4.37 5.25
CA ARG A 215 9.24 2.93 5.33
C ARG A 215 8.79 2.43 6.70
N MET A 216 8.87 3.27 7.75
CA MET A 216 8.65 2.83 9.12
C MET A 216 7.56 3.59 9.89
N VAL A 217 7.27 4.82 9.53
CA VAL A 217 6.14 5.57 10.04
C VAL A 217 5.17 5.72 8.89
N GLN A 218 4.20 4.82 8.78
CA GLN A 218 2.97 5.16 8.07
C GLN A 218 2.45 6.44 8.73
N PRO A 219 2.15 7.51 7.96
CA PRO A 219 1.45 8.65 8.53
C PRO A 219 0.21 8.08 9.21
N MET A 220 0.05 8.33 10.51
CA MET A 220 -1.05 7.79 11.33
C MET A 220 -2.46 8.19 10.84
N ASP A 221 -2.55 8.88 9.70
CA ASP A 221 -3.80 9.36 9.09
C ASP A 221 -4.22 8.62 7.81
N LYS A 222 -3.40 7.69 7.28
CA LYS A 222 -3.85 6.88 6.13
C LYS A 222 -4.51 5.60 6.61
N PRO A 223 -5.79 5.37 6.26
CA PRO A 223 -6.46 4.14 6.63
C PRO A 223 -5.73 2.94 6.00
N THR A 224 -5.67 1.86 6.76
CA THR A 224 -5.11 0.59 6.31
C THR A 224 -6.22 -0.35 5.87
N VAL A 225 -5.86 -1.44 5.20
CA VAL A 225 -6.81 -2.53 4.91
C VAL A 225 -7.41 -3.09 6.20
N GLN A 226 -6.66 -3.08 7.31
CA GLN A 226 -7.16 -3.51 8.63
C GLN A 226 -8.30 -2.60 9.12
N ASP A 227 -8.16 -1.29 8.98
CA ASP A 227 -9.17 -0.31 9.41
C ASP A 227 -10.44 -0.43 8.56
N ILE A 228 -10.26 -0.64 7.24
CA ILE A 228 -11.37 -0.87 6.31
C ILE A 228 -12.14 -2.13 6.72
N PHE A 229 -11.45 -3.23 7.03
CA PHE A 229 -12.10 -4.46 7.46
C PHE A 229 -12.82 -4.29 8.80
N ARG A 230 -12.21 -3.62 9.79
CA ARG A 230 -12.86 -3.36 11.09
C ARG A 230 -14.14 -2.57 10.94
N ARG A 231 -14.16 -1.60 10.03
CA ARG A 231 -15.32 -0.74 9.82
C ARG A 231 -16.43 -1.41 9.01
N PHE A 232 -16.08 -2.04 7.89
CA PHE A 232 -17.07 -2.46 6.89
C PHE A 232 -17.36 -3.96 6.88
N TYR A 233 -16.56 -4.80 7.55
CA TYR A 233 -16.82 -6.23 7.58
C TYR A 233 -18.14 -6.61 8.28
N PRO A 234 -18.59 -5.95 9.37
CA PRO A 234 -19.93 -6.20 9.93
C PRO A 234 -21.05 -5.93 8.92
N ALA A 235 -21.00 -4.82 8.19
CA ALA A 235 -21.99 -4.50 7.15
C ALA A 235 -21.91 -5.46 5.94
N TYR A 236 -20.71 -5.95 5.62
CA TYR A 236 -20.54 -6.99 4.62
C TYR A 236 -21.24 -8.29 5.01
N LEU A 237 -21.20 -8.72 6.27
CA LEU A 237 -21.86 -9.94 6.76
C LEU A 237 -23.40 -9.87 6.68
N VAL A 238 -23.99 -8.68 6.66
CA VAL A 238 -25.44 -8.50 6.45
C VAL A 238 -25.84 -8.84 5.01
N GLN A 239 -24.97 -8.59 4.04
CA GLN A 239 -25.26 -8.73 2.62
C GLN A 239 -24.69 -10.02 2.01
N TYR A 240 -23.61 -10.56 2.59
CA TYR A 240 -22.85 -11.66 2.02
C TYR A 240 -22.48 -12.71 3.07
N SER A 241 -22.42 -13.96 2.64
CA SER A 241 -21.98 -15.08 3.47
C SER A 241 -20.57 -15.53 3.03
N PRO A 242 -19.50 -15.13 3.72
CA PRO A 242 -18.15 -15.55 3.38
C PRO A 242 -17.92 -17.04 3.66
N SER A 243 -17.12 -17.69 2.83
CA SER A 243 -16.65 -19.04 3.14
C SER A 243 -15.83 -19.06 4.44
N PRO A 244 -15.68 -20.21 5.12
CA PRO A 244 -14.88 -20.30 6.35
C PRO A 244 -13.42 -19.84 6.18
N VAL A 245 -12.86 -19.98 4.97
CA VAL A 245 -11.51 -19.51 4.66
C VAL A 245 -11.46 -17.97 4.57
N GLN A 246 -12.45 -17.36 3.92
CA GLN A 246 -12.58 -15.91 3.82
C GLN A 246 -12.83 -15.27 5.19
N ALA A 247 -13.75 -15.84 6.00
CA ALA A 247 -14.02 -15.38 7.35
C ALA A 247 -12.77 -15.43 8.24
N LYS A 248 -11.99 -16.53 8.15
CA LYS A 248 -10.71 -16.64 8.86
C LYS A 248 -9.69 -15.59 8.42
N VAL A 249 -9.63 -15.25 7.13
CA VAL A 249 -8.73 -14.21 6.61
C VAL A 249 -9.16 -12.84 7.12
N ALA A 250 -10.45 -12.53 7.08
CA ALA A 250 -10.99 -11.27 7.60
C ALA A 250 -10.67 -11.11 9.10
N HIS A 251 -10.95 -12.12 9.91
CA HIS A 251 -10.60 -12.16 11.34
C HIS A 251 -9.09 -11.93 11.56
N ASN A 252 -8.24 -12.61 10.78
CA ASN A 252 -6.80 -12.47 10.90
C ASN A 252 -6.30 -11.06 10.53
N ILE A 253 -6.90 -10.41 9.53
CA ILE A 253 -6.54 -9.04 9.15
C ILE A 253 -6.95 -8.08 10.26
N MET A 254 -8.18 -8.16 10.75
CA MET A 254 -8.72 -7.26 11.80
C MET A 254 -7.92 -7.34 13.11
N ASN A 255 -7.37 -8.51 13.42
CA ASN A 255 -6.65 -8.77 14.67
C ASN A 255 -5.13 -8.81 14.53
N CYS A 256 -4.57 -8.58 13.33
CA CYS A 256 -3.13 -8.61 13.12
C CYS A 256 -2.41 -7.50 13.88
N LYS A 257 -1.34 -7.86 14.58
CA LYS A 257 -0.57 -6.91 15.42
C LYS A 257 -1.42 -6.24 16.50
N THR A 258 -2.34 -7.00 17.11
CA THR A 258 -3.10 -6.62 18.29
C THR A 258 -2.88 -7.63 19.41
N GLY A 259 -3.42 -7.37 20.59
CA GLY A 259 -3.37 -8.31 21.74
C GLY A 259 -4.00 -9.67 21.47
N ALA A 260 -4.86 -9.81 20.42
CA ALA A 260 -5.56 -11.06 20.09
C ALA A 260 -4.62 -12.24 19.77
N TYR A 261 -3.40 -11.98 19.30
CA TYR A 261 -2.39 -13.00 19.04
C TYR A 261 -1.26 -13.03 20.07
N GLY A 262 -1.46 -12.36 21.22
CA GLY A 262 -0.44 -12.19 22.24
C GLY A 262 0.61 -11.14 21.87
N ALA A 263 1.59 -11.01 22.73
CA ALA A 263 2.66 -10.04 22.58
C ALA A 263 3.99 -10.58 23.12
N ASN A 264 5.09 -10.04 22.64
CA ASN A 264 6.39 -10.14 23.23
C ASN A 264 6.63 -8.88 24.08
N VAL A 265 6.96 -9.04 25.34
CA VAL A 265 7.22 -7.95 26.28
C VAL A 265 8.71 -7.99 26.59
N CYS A 266 9.38 -6.87 26.31
CA CYS A 266 10.78 -6.67 26.66
C CYS A 266 10.85 -5.57 27.72
N VAL A 267 11.71 -5.75 28.72
CA VAL A 267 11.98 -4.75 29.76
C VAL A 267 13.41 -4.27 29.58
N CYS A 268 13.62 -2.98 29.61
CA CYS A 268 14.96 -2.41 29.56
C CYS A 268 15.69 -2.67 30.89
N GLU A 269 16.90 -3.20 30.79
CA GLU A 269 17.73 -3.52 31.96
C GLU A 269 18.26 -2.26 32.65
N ASP A 270 18.41 -1.15 31.89
CA ASP A 270 18.96 0.10 32.41
C ASP A 270 17.92 1.04 33.01
N CYS A 271 16.75 1.19 32.37
CA CYS A 271 15.74 2.19 32.79
C CYS A 271 14.37 1.60 33.15
N GLY A 272 14.20 0.28 33.09
CA GLY A 272 12.93 -0.38 33.40
C GLY A 272 11.80 -0.15 32.38
N PHE A 273 12.05 0.55 31.26
CA PHE A 273 11.04 0.81 30.23
C PHE A 273 10.51 -0.50 29.66
N VAL A 274 9.17 -0.61 29.60
CA VAL A 274 8.49 -1.80 29.06
C VAL A 274 8.11 -1.57 27.61
N GLN A 275 8.67 -2.37 26.70
CA GLN A 275 8.35 -2.33 25.27
C GLN A 275 7.52 -3.55 24.88
N ILE A 276 6.35 -3.30 24.25
CA ILE A 276 5.41 -4.35 23.85
C ILE A 276 5.39 -4.46 22.34
N HIS A 277 5.59 -5.67 21.83
CA HIS A 277 5.52 -6.01 20.42
C HIS A 277 4.40 -7.03 20.19
N TYR A 278 3.28 -6.58 19.64
CA TYR A 278 2.15 -7.47 19.33
C TYR A 278 2.46 -8.44 18.20
N ASN A 279 2.02 -9.68 18.37
CA ASN A 279 2.26 -10.74 17.42
C ASN A 279 1.47 -10.57 16.11
N SER A 280 2.06 -11.03 15.01
CA SER A 280 1.46 -11.05 13.68
C SER A 280 0.54 -12.24 13.50
N CYS A 281 -0.54 -12.11 12.71
CA CYS A 281 -1.43 -13.21 12.37
C CYS A 281 -0.80 -14.29 11.46
N ARG A 282 0.35 -14.01 10.84
CA ARG A 282 1.10 -14.88 9.90
C ARG A 282 0.26 -15.36 8.70
N ASN A 283 -0.88 -14.75 8.45
CA ASN A 283 -1.73 -15.11 7.31
C ASN A 283 -1.14 -14.57 6.01
N ARG A 284 -0.98 -15.43 5.01
CA ARG A 284 -0.44 -15.08 3.68
C ARG A 284 -1.25 -14.01 2.93
N CYS A 285 -2.50 -13.80 3.33
CA CYS A 285 -3.40 -12.80 2.74
C CYS A 285 -3.38 -11.46 3.50
N CYS A 286 -2.67 -11.37 4.63
CA CYS A 286 -2.66 -10.17 5.45
C CYS A 286 -1.64 -9.14 4.94
N PRO A 287 -2.05 -7.92 4.53
CA PRO A 287 -1.12 -6.90 4.05
C PRO A 287 -0.27 -6.28 5.18
N MET A 288 -0.64 -6.52 6.46
CA MET A 288 0.02 -5.91 7.62
C MET A 288 1.33 -6.60 8.01
N CYS A 289 1.49 -7.90 7.70
CA CYS A 289 2.61 -8.70 8.22
C CYS A 289 3.42 -9.47 7.16
N GLN A 290 3.19 -9.23 5.86
CA GLN A 290 3.88 -9.99 4.80
C GLN A 290 5.17 -9.33 4.29
N ALA A 291 5.62 -8.21 4.85
CA ALA A 291 6.82 -7.51 4.37
C ALA A 291 8.10 -8.35 4.57
N VAL A 292 8.39 -8.77 5.80
CA VAL A 292 9.58 -9.58 6.11
C VAL A 292 9.56 -10.95 5.44
N PRO A 293 8.46 -11.75 5.50
CA PRO A 293 8.38 -13.01 4.77
C PRO A 293 8.64 -12.88 3.27
N LYS A 294 8.23 -11.77 2.66
CA LYS A 294 8.51 -11.46 1.26
C LYS A 294 10.02 -11.29 1.00
N GLU A 295 10.71 -10.48 1.82
CA GLU A 295 12.14 -10.25 1.65
C GLU A 295 12.95 -11.55 1.87
N MET A 296 12.62 -12.33 2.90
CA MET A 296 13.23 -13.65 3.14
C MET A 296 13.00 -14.60 1.95
N TRP A 297 11.78 -14.63 1.41
CA TRP A 297 11.48 -15.47 0.25
C TRP A 297 12.28 -15.00 -0.97
N MET A 298 12.38 -13.70 -1.21
CA MET A 298 13.16 -13.15 -2.32
C MET A 298 14.64 -13.50 -2.20
N ASP A 299 15.21 -13.36 -1.02
CA ASP A 299 16.61 -13.68 -0.77
C ASP A 299 16.88 -15.17 -1.01
N ALA A 300 16.03 -16.06 -0.49
CA ALA A 300 16.13 -17.49 -0.75
C ALA A 300 15.98 -17.86 -2.24
N ARG A 301 15.17 -17.13 -3.01
CA ARG A 301 14.99 -17.37 -4.47
C ARG A 301 16.15 -16.88 -5.32
N ARG A 302 16.97 -15.96 -4.82
CA ARG A 302 18.23 -15.57 -5.51
C ARG A 302 19.15 -16.77 -5.73
N GLU A 303 19.13 -17.75 -4.84
CA GLU A 303 19.89 -19.00 -5.02
C GLU A 303 19.44 -19.80 -6.25
N ASP A 304 18.19 -19.66 -6.68
CA ASP A 304 17.65 -20.42 -7.82
C ASP A 304 17.89 -19.75 -9.16
N VAL A 305 18.38 -18.50 -9.17
CA VAL A 305 18.60 -17.73 -10.40
C VAL A 305 19.92 -18.09 -11.03
N LEU A 306 19.92 -18.26 -12.35
CA LEU A 306 21.07 -18.46 -13.23
C LEU A 306 21.42 -17.14 -13.92
N ASP A 307 22.66 -16.98 -14.32
CA ASP A 307 23.10 -15.84 -15.14
C ASP A 307 22.77 -16.10 -16.62
N ALA A 308 21.52 -15.89 -16.94
CA ALA A 308 20.96 -16.08 -18.28
C ALA A 308 19.75 -15.14 -18.46
N PRO A 309 19.31 -14.88 -19.70
CA PRO A 309 18.12 -14.10 -19.97
C PRO A 309 16.86 -14.72 -19.33
N TYR A 310 15.91 -13.87 -18.95
CA TYR A 310 14.59 -14.29 -18.46
C TYR A 310 13.48 -13.56 -19.20
N PHE A 311 12.38 -14.25 -19.40
CA PHE A 311 11.19 -13.72 -20.04
C PHE A 311 9.99 -13.76 -19.11
N HIS A 312 9.15 -12.76 -19.21
CA HIS A 312 7.89 -12.68 -18.48
C HIS A 312 6.74 -13.00 -19.44
N LEU A 313 6.04 -14.11 -19.16
CA LEU A 313 4.81 -14.48 -19.85
C LEU A 313 3.63 -14.32 -18.91
N VAL A 314 2.50 -13.89 -19.45
CA VAL A 314 1.22 -13.86 -18.74
C VAL A 314 0.20 -14.67 -19.51
N PHE A 315 -0.38 -15.67 -18.86
CA PHE A 315 -1.47 -16.49 -19.40
C PHE A 315 -2.78 -16.01 -18.79
N THR A 316 -3.65 -15.47 -19.61
CA THR A 316 -4.94 -14.90 -19.20
C THR A 316 -6.07 -15.69 -19.85
N VAL A 317 -7.15 -15.90 -19.10
CA VAL A 317 -8.40 -16.48 -19.62
C VAL A 317 -9.42 -15.38 -19.88
N PRO A 318 -10.34 -15.56 -20.84
CA PRO A 318 -11.42 -14.61 -21.12
C PRO A 318 -12.34 -14.38 -19.92
N ASP A 319 -12.78 -13.14 -19.71
CA ASP A 319 -13.63 -12.76 -18.57
C ASP A 319 -15.00 -13.48 -18.57
N ILE A 320 -15.47 -13.93 -19.73
CA ILE A 320 -16.71 -14.72 -19.85
C ILE A 320 -16.64 -16.02 -19.02
N LEU A 321 -15.45 -16.56 -18.75
CA LEU A 321 -15.21 -17.74 -17.92
C LEU A 321 -15.21 -17.43 -16.41
N ASN A 322 -15.14 -16.17 -16.02
CA ASN A 322 -15.01 -15.77 -14.61
C ASN A 322 -16.08 -16.36 -13.68
N PRO A 323 -17.38 -16.41 -14.04
CA PRO A 323 -18.41 -17.01 -13.18
C PRO A 323 -18.16 -18.50 -12.90
N VAL A 324 -17.77 -19.26 -13.93
CA VAL A 324 -17.48 -20.69 -13.80
C VAL A 324 -16.21 -20.92 -12.99
N ILE A 325 -15.16 -20.11 -13.24
CA ILE A 325 -13.90 -20.20 -12.50
C ILE A 325 -14.11 -19.84 -11.01
N TYR A 326 -14.91 -18.82 -10.72
CA TYR A 326 -15.17 -18.40 -9.34
C TYR A 326 -15.90 -19.48 -8.54
N SER A 327 -16.88 -20.18 -9.17
CA SER A 327 -17.58 -21.30 -8.57
C SER A 327 -16.67 -22.52 -8.34
N ASN A 328 -15.61 -22.68 -9.15
CA ASN A 328 -14.74 -23.88 -9.21
C ASN A 328 -13.26 -23.54 -8.99
N GLN A 329 -12.95 -22.59 -8.10
CA GLN A 329 -11.61 -22.01 -7.98
C GLN A 329 -10.47 -23.04 -7.97
N ARG A 330 -10.56 -24.08 -7.13
CA ARG A 330 -9.48 -25.07 -7.02
C ARG A 330 -9.25 -25.81 -8.34
N LEU A 331 -10.30 -26.37 -8.91
CA LEU A 331 -10.21 -27.19 -10.13
C LEU A 331 -9.73 -26.34 -11.31
N LEU A 332 -10.32 -25.17 -11.52
CA LEU A 332 -10.01 -24.34 -12.68
C LEU A 332 -8.72 -23.54 -12.54
N TYR A 333 -8.25 -23.27 -11.32
CA TYR A 333 -6.88 -22.78 -11.12
C TYR A 333 -5.85 -23.89 -11.38
N ASP A 334 -6.12 -25.13 -10.98
CA ASP A 334 -5.24 -26.26 -11.29
C ASP A 334 -5.19 -26.52 -12.80
N ALA A 335 -6.34 -26.45 -13.51
CA ALA A 335 -6.43 -26.52 -14.96
C ALA A 335 -5.61 -25.40 -15.63
N LEU A 336 -5.69 -24.18 -15.10
CA LEU A 336 -4.93 -23.02 -15.60
C LEU A 336 -3.41 -23.25 -15.48
N TYR A 337 -2.95 -23.77 -14.34
CA TYR A 337 -1.53 -24.15 -14.17
C TYR A 337 -1.12 -25.28 -15.12
N HIS A 338 -1.98 -26.30 -15.27
CA HIS A 338 -1.70 -27.43 -16.16
C HIS A 338 -1.59 -26.96 -17.62
N ALA A 339 -2.55 -26.18 -18.11
CA ALA A 339 -2.53 -25.66 -19.46
C ALA A 339 -1.30 -24.77 -19.72
N ALA A 340 -0.98 -23.83 -18.81
CA ALA A 340 0.19 -22.97 -18.95
C ALA A 340 1.50 -23.76 -18.92
N SER A 341 1.67 -24.66 -17.95
CA SER A 341 2.92 -25.41 -17.79
C SER A 341 3.14 -26.44 -18.90
N SER A 342 2.09 -27.14 -19.33
CA SER A 342 2.20 -28.10 -20.43
C SER A 342 2.46 -27.41 -21.78
N THR A 343 1.88 -26.23 -22.00
CA THR A 343 2.20 -25.41 -23.19
C THR A 343 3.67 -25.03 -23.25
N ILE A 344 4.23 -24.52 -22.16
CA ILE A 344 5.65 -24.16 -22.10
C ILE A 344 6.52 -25.41 -22.28
N SER A 345 6.23 -26.48 -21.55
CA SER A 345 7.05 -27.69 -21.59
C SER A 345 7.09 -28.34 -22.97
N GLU A 346 5.94 -28.41 -23.64
CA GLU A 346 5.81 -28.99 -25.00
C GLU A 346 6.56 -28.14 -26.03
N LEU A 347 6.27 -26.84 -26.08
CA LEU A 347 6.87 -25.95 -27.06
C LEU A 347 8.39 -25.79 -26.87
N THR A 348 8.90 -25.78 -25.63
CA THR A 348 10.34 -25.67 -25.39
C THR A 348 11.11 -26.96 -25.67
N ALA A 349 10.45 -28.11 -25.54
CA ALA A 349 11.05 -29.40 -25.86
C ALA A 349 11.15 -29.64 -27.39
N ASP A 350 10.31 -28.98 -28.18
CA ASP A 350 10.33 -29.09 -29.64
C ASP A 350 11.66 -28.52 -30.19
N PRO A 351 12.43 -29.35 -30.98
CA PRO A 351 13.67 -28.89 -31.63
C PRO A 351 13.51 -27.68 -32.55
N LYS A 352 12.29 -27.48 -33.11
CA LYS A 352 11.97 -26.30 -33.94
C LYS A 352 12.05 -24.97 -33.17
N HIS A 353 11.95 -25.03 -31.85
CA HIS A 353 12.02 -23.85 -30.99
C HIS A 353 13.33 -23.82 -30.21
N LEU A 354 13.45 -24.59 -29.12
CA LEU A 354 14.64 -24.65 -28.30
C LEU A 354 15.25 -26.05 -28.22
N GLY A 355 14.43 -27.09 -28.25
CA GLY A 355 14.87 -28.48 -28.08
C GLY A 355 15.51 -28.74 -26.71
N ALA A 356 15.04 -28.06 -25.65
CA ALA A 356 15.61 -28.16 -24.33
C ALA A 356 14.54 -28.06 -23.22
N LYS A 357 14.86 -28.63 -22.07
CA LYS A 357 14.04 -28.48 -20.85
C LYS A 357 14.43 -27.19 -20.15
N VAL A 358 13.50 -26.27 -20.07
CA VAL A 358 13.68 -24.97 -19.40
C VAL A 358 13.25 -25.00 -17.94
N GLY A 359 13.65 -23.97 -17.17
CA GLY A 359 13.16 -23.72 -15.83
C GLY A 359 12.20 -22.53 -15.79
N TYR A 360 11.09 -22.64 -15.06
CA TYR A 360 10.16 -21.53 -14.92
C TYR A 360 9.36 -21.58 -13.62
N ILE A 361 8.86 -20.40 -13.20
CA ILE A 361 8.04 -20.21 -12.01
C ILE A 361 6.71 -19.61 -12.44
N CYS A 362 5.61 -20.27 -12.10
CA CYS A 362 4.25 -19.81 -12.34
C CYS A 362 3.62 -19.27 -11.06
N ILE A 363 3.00 -18.09 -11.14
CA ILE A 363 2.39 -17.40 -10.01
C ILE A 363 0.95 -17.03 -10.38
N LEU A 364 -0.01 -17.57 -9.64
CA LEU A 364 -1.43 -17.25 -9.86
C LEU A 364 -1.75 -15.88 -9.27
N HIS A 365 -2.34 -15.03 -10.08
CA HIS A 365 -3.07 -13.82 -9.69
C HIS A 365 -4.54 -13.97 -10.07
N THR A 366 -5.40 -13.37 -9.28
CA THR A 366 -6.85 -13.39 -9.54
C THR A 366 -7.46 -12.00 -9.61
N TRP A 367 -6.62 -10.94 -9.59
CA TRP A 367 -7.05 -9.55 -9.53
C TRP A 367 -6.39 -8.67 -10.58
N GLY A 368 -7.18 -7.73 -11.11
CA GLY A 368 -6.69 -6.57 -11.86
C GLY A 368 -6.34 -5.38 -10.95
N SER A 369 -6.04 -4.24 -11.54
CA SER A 369 -5.72 -3.01 -10.81
C SER A 369 -6.87 -2.52 -9.93
N GLU A 370 -8.11 -2.70 -10.35
CA GLU A 370 -9.34 -2.30 -9.65
C GLU A 370 -9.87 -3.36 -8.68
N MET A 371 -9.10 -4.40 -8.42
CA MET A 371 -9.50 -5.60 -7.65
C MET A 371 -10.69 -6.36 -8.27
N ASN A 372 -10.89 -6.27 -9.58
CA ASN A 372 -11.83 -7.12 -10.30
C ASN A 372 -11.29 -8.54 -10.39
N PHE A 373 -12.20 -9.53 -10.40
CA PHE A 373 -11.81 -10.94 -10.56
C PHE A 373 -11.28 -11.17 -11.97
N HIS A 374 -10.01 -11.50 -12.08
CA HIS A 374 -9.29 -11.68 -13.34
C HIS A 374 -8.16 -12.70 -13.17
N PRO A 375 -8.49 -14.00 -13.17
CA PRO A 375 -7.49 -15.05 -12.95
C PRO A 375 -6.52 -15.15 -14.13
N HIS A 376 -5.22 -15.08 -13.80
CA HIS A 376 -4.13 -15.18 -14.75
C HIS A 376 -2.87 -15.70 -14.08
N ILE A 377 -1.97 -16.29 -14.88
CA ILE A 377 -0.68 -16.78 -14.40
C ILE A 377 0.43 -15.89 -14.93
N HIS A 378 1.19 -15.30 -14.02
CA HIS A 378 2.50 -14.73 -14.32
C HIS A 378 3.54 -15.84 -14.33
N THR A 379 4.27 -15.95 -15.43
CA THR A 379 5.36 -16.93 -15.56
C THR A 379 6.69 -16.20 -15.77
N VAL A 380 7.67 -16.52 -14.94
CA VAL A 380 9.07 -16.14 -15.15
C VAL A 380 9.78 -17.34 -15.74
N LEU A 381 10.12 -17.24 -17.02
CA LEU A 381 10.69 -18.29 -17.84
C LEU A 381 12.18 -18.01 -18.09
N LEU A 382 13.02 -18.98 -17.83
CA LEU A 382 14.44 -18.95 -18.16
C LEU A 382 14.63 -19.00 -19.68
N GLY A 383 15.47 -18.13 -20.23
CA GLY A 383 15.74 -18.00 -21.67
C GLY A 383 16.63 -19.06 -22.28
N GLY A 384 16.92 -20.12 -21.53
CA GLY A 384 17.67 -21.28 -21.99
C GLY A 384 17.33 -22.51 -21.15
N GLY A 385 17.88 -23.67 -21.54
CA GLY A 385 17.59 -24.93 -20.89
C GLY A 385 18.64 -26.01 -21.16
N LEU A 386 18.41 -27.18 -20.56
CA LEU A 386 19.22 -28.38 -20.79
C LEU A 386 18.59 -29.25 -21.87
N ALA A 387 19.33 -29.51 -22.91
CA ALA A 387 19.00 -30.51 -23.92
C ALA A 387 19.13 -31.93 -23.35
N SER A 388 18.67 -32.93 -24.08
CA SER A 388 18.72 -34.35 -23.69
C SER A 388 20.15 -34.87 -23.42
N ASN A 389 21.13 -34.29 -24.09
CA ASN A 389 22.58 -34.59 -23.91
C ASN A 389 23.24 -33.78 -22.80
N ASN A 390 22.46 -33.12 -21.92
CA ASN A 390 22.93 -32.25 -20.84
C ASN A 390 23.75 -31.03 -21.29
N GLN A 391 23.68 -30.64 -22.56
CA GLN A 391 24.26 -29.39 -23.03
C GLN A 391 23.28 -28.23 -22.80
N TRP A 392 23.82 -27.04 -22.53
CA TRP A 392 23.03 -25.82 -22.45
C TRP A 392 22.64 -25.36 -23.85
N ARG A 393 21.37 -25.01 -24.02
CA ARG A 393 20.85 -24.37 -25.22
C ARG A 393 20.12 -23.10 -24.85
N ASP A 394 20.35 -22.04 -25.60
CA ASP A 394 19.61 -20.77 -25.50
C ASP A 394 19.42 -20.18 -26.91
N ASN A 395 18.68 -19.11 -26.98
CA ASN A 395 18.46 -18.33 -28.20
C ASN A 395 19.01 -16.90 -28.05
N GLY A 396 20.05 -16.75 -27.23
CA GLY A 396 20.63 -15.48 -26.88
C GLY A 396 19.59 -14.57 -26.17
N GLU A 397 19.53 -13.34 -26.63
CA GLU A 397 18.60 -12.36 -26.03
C GLU A 397 17.19 -12.40 -26.63
N ASN A 398 16.95 -13.20 -27.64
CA ASN A 398 15.66 -13.27 -28.33
C ASN A 398 14.71 -14.28 -27.69
N PHE A 399 13.43 -13.94 -27.70
CA PHE A 399 12.40 -14.86 -27.27
C PHE A 399 12.22 -15.96 -28.33
N PHE A 400 12.22 -17.20 -27.87
CA PHE A 400 12.29 -18.38 -28.76
C PHE A 400 10.93 -19.03 -29.06
N LEU A 401 9.85 -18.56 -28.44
CA LEU A 401 8.51 -19.11 -28.68
C LEU A 401 7.60 -18.08 -29.37
N PRO A 402 6.96 -18.41 -30.50
CA PRO A 402 6.02 -17.51 -31.12
C PRO A 402 4.76 -17.32 -30.26
N ILE A 403 4.40 -16.08 -29.94
CA ILE A 403 3.26 -15.76 -29.05
C ILE A 403 1.94 -16.33 -29.59
N ARG A 404 1.73 -16.26 -30.91
CA ARG A 404 0.52 -16.83 -31.56
C ARG A 404 0.41 -18.34 -31.37
N VAL A 405 1.53 -19.06 -31.35
CA VAL A 405 1.54 -20.51 -31.11
C VAL A 405 1.22 -20.78 -29.63
N ILE A 406 1.88 -20.07 -28.70
CA ILE A 406 1.57 -20.17 -27.26
C ILE A 406 0.07 -19.95 -27.02
N SER A 407 -0.51 -18.92 -27.63
CA SER A 407 -1.94 -18.58 -27.49
C SER A 407 -2.85 -19.74 -27.89
N LYS A 408 -2.65 -20.28 -29.08
CA LYS A 408 -3.48 -21.38 -29.62
C LYS A 408 -3.35 -22.66 -28.79
N VAL A 409 -2.12 -23.06 -28.45
CA VAL A 409 -1.87 -24.28 -27.66
C VAL A 409 -2.43 -24.14 -26.23
N PHE A 410 -2.20 -23.00 -25.57
CA PHE A 410 -2.73 -22.74 -24.25
C PHE A 410 -4.26 -22.75 -24.22
N ARG A 411 -4.92 -22.05 -25.17
CA ARG A 411 -6.36 -22.04 -25.31
C ARG A 411 -6.93 -23.43 -25.47
N GLY A 412 -6.37 -24.22 -26.43
CA GLY A 412 -6.82 -25.60 -26.68
C GLY A 412 -6.75 -26.44 -25.40
N LYS A 413 -5.59 -26.47 -24.74
CA LYS A 413 -5.39 -27.25 -23.51
C LYS A 413 -6.30 -26.83 -22.35
N TYR A 414 -6.55 -25.54 -22.18
CA TYR A 414 -7.42 -25.08 -21.10
C TYR A 414 -8.88 -25.43 -21.37
N LEU A 415 -9.36 -25.20 -22.58
CA LEU A 415 -10.75 -25.51 -22.97
C LEU A 415 -11.03 -27.02 -23.02
N GLU A 416 -10.06 -27.83 -23.44
CA GLU A 416 -10.14 -29.28 -23.37
C GLU A 416 -10.30 -29.77 -21.93
N GLU A 417 -9.49 -29.27 -21.02
CA GLU A 417 -9.58 -29.60 -19.58
C GLU A 417 -10.89 -29.10 -18.97
N LEU A 418 -11.36 -27.90 -19.33
CA LEU A 418 -12.65 -27.38 -18.90
C LEU A 418 -13.81 -28.24 -19.35
N LYS A 419 -13.78 -28.67 -20.62
CA LYS A 419 -14.76 -29.58 -21.21
C LYS A 419 -14.75 -30.93 -20.51
N ARG A 420 -13.57 -31.53 -20.30
CA ARG A 420 -13.41 -32.80 -19.58
C ARG A 420 -14.01 -32.75 -18.17
N LEU A 421 -13.72 -31.65 -17.41
CA LEU A 421 -14.26 -31.47 -16.06
C LEU A 421 -15.78 -31.31 -16.05
N TRP A 422 -16.36 -30.72 -17.10
CA TRP A 422 -17.79 -30.60 -17.27
C TRP A 422 -18.43 -31.97 -17.59
N GLU A 423 -17.88 -32.73 -18.53
CA GLU A 423 -18.33 -34.06 -18.91
C GLU A 423 -18.24 -35.11 -17.78
N GLU A 424 -17.26 -34.92 -16.88
CA GLU A 424 -17.07 -35.74 -15.69
C GLU A 424 -17.96 -35.29 -14.49
N ASP A 425 -18.86 -34.32 -14.70
CA ASP A 425 -19.75 -33.73 -13.66
C ASP A 425 -19.00 -33.24 -12.40
N LYS A 426 -17.76 -32.73 -12.60
CA LYS A 426 -16.90 -32.22 -11.53
C LYS A 426 -17.08 -30.75 -11.24
N LEU A 427 -17.79 -30.01 -12.12
CA LEU A 427 -18.02 -28.59 -11.98
C LEU A 427 -19.32 -28.31 -11.22
N VAL A 428 -19.25 -27.33 -10.33
CA VAL A 428 -20.41 -26.76 -9.66
C VAL A 428 -20.75 -25.39 -10.25
N PHE A 429 -22.04 -25.06 -10.28
CA PHE A 429 -22.51 -23.82 -10.87
C PHE A 429 -23.38 -23.09 -9.87
N HIS A 430 -23.04 -21.83 -9.55
CA HIS A 430 -23.73 -20.98 -8.60
C HIS A 430 -23.95 -19.58 -9.18
N GLY A 431 -25.08 -18.96 -8.85
CA GLY A 431 -25.39 -17.59 -9.25
C GLY A 431 -25.37 -17.43 -10.78
N THR A 432 -24.58 -16.49 -11.31
CA THR A 432 -24.52 -16.22 -12.75
C THR A 432 -23.92 -17.37 -13.59
N ALA A 433 -23.27 -18.35 -12.94
CA ALA A 433 -22.75 -19.55 -13.62
C ALA A 433 -23.83 -20.63 -13.82
N GLU A 434 -24.97 -20.55 -13.14
CA GLU A 434 -26.02 -21.60 -13.14
C GLU A 434 -26.48 -21.99 -14.55
N LYS A 435 -26.57 -21.02 -15.46
CA LYS A 435 -26.96 -21.24 -16.86
C LYS A 435 -26.02 -22.22 -17.59
N PHE A 436 -24.77 -22.33 -17.21
CA PHE A 436 -23.78 -23.21 -17.84
C PHE A 436 -23.83 -24.66 -17.36
N ARG A 437 -24.78 -25.00 -16.49
CA ARG A 437 -25.15 -26.40 -16.21
C ARG A 437 -25.80 -27.05 -17.42
N ASN A 438 -26.48 -26.26 -18.27
CA ASN A 438 -27.12 -26.73 -19.49
C ASN A 438 -26.08 -26.94 -20.59
N HIS A 439 -26.18 -28.07 -21.29
CA HIS A 439 -25.26 -28.47 -22.35
C HIS A 439 -25.15 -27.43 -23.50
N TYR A 440 -26.28 -26.86 -23.91
CA TYR A 440 -26.27 -25.90 -25.02
C TYR A 440 -25.55 -24.60 -24.64
N THR A 441 -25.88 -24.04 -23.50
CA THR A 441 -25.23 -22.79 -23.02
C THR A 441 -23.76 -23.00 -22.67
N PHE A 442 -23.38 -24.20 -22.21
CA PHE A 442 -21.97 -24.52 -21.96
C PHE A 442 -21.21 -24.69 -23.29
N LYS A 443 -21.83 -25.31 -24.30
CA LYS A 443 -21.24 -25.39 -25.65
C LYS A 443 -21.07 -24.02 -26.27
N GLU A 444 -22.06 -23.13 -26.19
CA GLU A 444 -21.96 -21.75 -26.65
C GLU A 444 -20.83 -20.97 -25.93
N LEU A 445 -20.63 -21.22 -24.64
CA LEU A 445 -19.52 -20.65 -23.88
C LEU A 445 -18.16 -21.12 -24.45
N LEU A 446 -18.00 -22.42 -24.72
CA LEU A 446 -16.79 -22.97 -25.31
C LEU A 446 -16.54 -22.41 -26.71
N ASP A 447 -17.57 -22.39 -27.58
CA ASP A 447 -17.48 -21.88 -28.94
C ASP A 447 -17.10 -20.38 -28.93
N SER A 448 -17.68 -19.59 -28.04
CA SER A 448 -17.31 -18.19 -27.83
C SER A 448 -15.85 -18.04 -27.42
N CYS A 449 -15.37 -18.89 -26.51
CA CYS A 449 -13.97 -18.89 -26.07
C CYS A 449 -13.00 -19.31 -27.20
N TYR A 450 -13.41 -20.24 -28.08
CA TYR A 450 -12.61 -20.61 -29.23
C TYR A 450 -12.58 -19.51 -30.29
N GLY A 451 -13.63 -18.71 -30.42
CA GLY A 451 -13.71 -17.56 -31.32
C GLY A 451 -12.87 -16.35 -30.87
N MET A 452 -12.50 -16.28 -29.62
CA MET A 452 -11.71 -15.15 -29.05
C MET A 452 -10.20 -15.36 -29.23
N ASP A 453 -9.48 -14.26 -29.44
CA ASP A 453 -8.03 -14.29 -29.38
C ASP A 453 -7.57 -14.22 -27.91
N TRP A 454 -6.92 -15.29 -27.46
CA TRP A 454 -6.28 -15.33 -26.16
C TRP A 454 -4.86 -14.79 -26.32
N SER A 455 -4.62 -13.57 -25.88
CA SER A 455 -3.34 -12.89 -26.07
C SER A 455 -2.43 -13.06 -24.84
N PRO A 456 -1.57 -14.10 -24.80
CA PRO A 456 -0.51 -14.16 -23.82
C PRO A 456 0.42 -12.96 -24.03
N HIS A 457 0.72 -12.25 -22.94
CA HIS A 457 1.65 -11.16 -23.01
C HIS A 457 3.05 -11.65 -22.73
N CYS A 458 3.99 -11.39 -23.65
CA CYS A 458 5.40 -11.68 -23.43
C CYS A 458 6.21 -10.39 -23.50
N LYS A 459 7.00 -10.15 -22.46
CA LYS A 459 8.02 -9.11 -22.48
C LYS A 459 9.38 -9.71 -22.11
N LYS A 460 10.41 -9.39 -22.90
CA LYS A 460 11.78 -9.44 -22.40
C LYS A 460 11.88 -8.41 -21.28
N THR A 461 12.17 -8.84 -20.08
CA THR A 461 11.94 -7.93 -18.93
C THR A 461 13.14 -7.75 -18.05
N PHE A 462 14.19 -8.55 -18.19
CA PHE A 462 15.16 -8.61 -17.12
C PHE A 462 16.59 -8.59 -17.61
N ASN A 463 17.24 -7.45 -17.41
CA ASN A 463 18.69 -7.37 -17.49
C ASN A 463 19.27 -7.89 -16.15
N GLY A 464 19.50 -9.22 -16.09
CA GLY A 464 20.18 -9.88 -14.97
C GLY A 464 19.29 -10.36 -13.81
N ALA A 465 19.88 -11.23 -12.99
CA ALA A 465 19.27 -11.96 -11.91
C ALA A 465 18.53 -11.10 -10.85
N GLN A 466 19.06 -9.92 -10.53
CA GLN A 466 18.48 -9.06 -9.50
C GLN A 466 17.11 -8.49 -9.90
N THR A 467 16.92 -8.19 -11.19
CA THR A 467 15.67 -7.62 -11.71
C THR A 467 14.55 -8.66 -11.70
N VAL A 468 14.88 -9.92 -12.02
CA VAL A 468 13.97 -11.07 -11.92
C VAL A 468 13.41 -11.21 -10.52
N ILE A 469 14.27 -11.17 -9.51
CA ILE A 469 13.88 -11.35 -8.12
C ILE A 469 13.02 -10.19 -7.61
N LYS A 470 13.39 -8.94 -7.93
CA LYS A 470 12.57 -7.76 -7.59
C LYS A 470 11.18 -7.86 -8.22
N TYR A 471 11.12 -8.36 -9.44
CA TYR A 471 9.86 -8.59 -10.15
C TYR A 471 9.02 -9.67 -9.44
N LEU A 472 9.60 -10.84 -9.18
CA LEU A 472 8.93 -11.92 -8.44
C LEU A 472 8.38 -11.44 -7.10
N GLY A 473 9.16 -10.65 -6.34
CA GLY A 473 8.75 -10.09 -5.06
C GLY A 473 7.51 -9.18 -5.13
N LYS A 474 7.27 -8.52 -6.26
CA LYS A 474 6.06 -7.69 -6.44
C LYS A 474 4.79 -8.53 -6.51
N TYR A 475 4.87 -9.78 -6.98
CA TYR A 475 3.72 -10.61 -7.29
C TYR A 475 3.48 -11.74 -6.29
N THR A 476 4.48 -12.16 -5.50
CA THR A 476 4.40 -13.37 -4.68
C THR A 476 3.65 -13.20 -3.36
N HIS A 477 3.85 -12.07 -2.66
CA HIS A 477 3.33 -11.82 -1.30
C HIS A 477 2.25 -10.71 -1.26
N ARG A 478 1.59 -10.47 -2.38
CA ARG A 478 0.51 -9.50 -2.47
C ARG A 478 -0.81 -10.20 -2.72
N ILE A 479 -1.88 -9.73 -2.09
CA ILE A 479 -3.26 -10.05 -2.45
C ILE A 479 -3.99 -8.75 -2.70
N ALA A 480 -4.68 -8.67 -3.82
CA ALA A 480 -5.56 -7.58 -4.23
C ALA A 480 -4.91 -6.19 -4.13
N VAL A 481 -4.76 -5.66 -2.93
CA VAL A 481 -4.31 -4.29 -2.67
C VAL A 481 -3.33 -4.24 -1.49
N SER A 482 -2.47 -3.23 -1.47
CA SER A 482 -1.54 -2.94 -0.37
C SER A 482 -1.91 -1.60 0.29
N ASN A 483 -1.59 -1.45 1.57
CA ASN A 483 -1.94 -0.27 2.36
C ASN A 483 -1.52 1.06 1.71
N HIS A 484 -0.36 1.12 1.04
CA HIS A 484 0.10 2.36 0.39
C HIS A 484 -0.79 2.82 -0.78
N ARG A 485 -1.65 1.94 -1.32
CA ARG A 485 -2.61 2.31 -2.36
C ARG A 485 -3.90 2.91 -1.79
N ILE A 486 -4.17 2.74 -0.49
CA ILE A 486 -5.33 3.34 0.15
C ILE A 486 -5.07 4.83 0.30
N VAL A 487 -5.99 5.66 -0.18
CA VAL A 487 -5.87 7.12 -0.15
C VAL A 487 -6.65 7.69 1.04
N ARG A 488 -7.94 7.32 1.14
CA ARG A 488 -8.84 7.75 2.22
C ARG A 488 -9.96 6.74 2.45
N MET A 489 -10.58 6.84 3.60
CA MET A 489 -11.76 6.09 3.99
C MET A 489 -12.73 7.06 4.65
N ASP A 490 -13.95 7.10 4.16
CA ASP A 490 -15.05 7.88 4.70
C ASP A 490 -16.05 6.93 5.42
N ASP A 491 -17.19 7.46 5.82
CA ASP A 491 -18.21 6.68 6.52
C ASP A 491 -18.76 5.51 5.70
N ASP A 492 -18.90 5.66 4.41
CA ASP A 492 -19.50 4.67 3.51
C ASP A 492 -18.53 4.19 2.41
N THR A 493 -17.43 4.90 2.16
CA THR A 493 -16.59 4.68 0.99
C THR A 493 -15.11 4.53 1.30
N VAL A 494 -14.41 3.87 0.38
CA VAL A 494 -12.96 3.73 0.36
C VAL A 494 -12.43 4.19 -0.98
N THR A 495 -11.43 5.07 -0.95
CA THR A 495 -10.72 5.54 -2.15
C THR A 495 -9.32 4.97 -2.17
N PHE A 496 -8.93 4.38 -3.29
CA PHE A 496 -7.60 3.81 -3.49
C PHE A 496 -7.08 4.01 -4.90
N LEU A 497 -5.76 3.95 -5.06
CA LEU A 497 -5.09 4.14 -6.33
C LEU A 497 -5.21 2.91 -7.22
N VAL A 498 -5.57 3.11 -8.48
CA VAL A 498 -5.61 2.09 -9.54
C VAL A 498 -4.82 2.54 -10.76
N LYS A 499 -4.32 1.58 -11.55
CA LYS A 499 -3.67 1.88 -12.83
C LYS A 499 -4.70 1.93 -13.94
N ASP A 500 -4.71 3.00 -14.69
CA ASP A 500 -5.49 3.13 -15.92
C ASP A 500 -4.67 2.65 -17.13
N TYR A 501 -4.89 1.40 -17.54
CA TYR A 501 -4.17 0.83 -18.67
C TYR A 501 -4.58 1.41 -20.03
N ARG A 502 -5.70 2.15 -20.11
CA ARG A 502 -6.12 2.85 -21.33
C ARG A 502 -5.33 4.15 -21.51
N ASN A 503 -4.83 4.73 -20.39
CA ASN A 503 -4.01 5.93 -20.36
C ASN A 503 -2.57 5.57 -19.92
N GLU A 504 -1.86 4.77 -20.69
CA GLU A 504 -0.44 4.40 -20.50
C GLU A 504 -0.06 3.92 -19.08
N GLY A 505 -1.04 3.43 -18.31
CA GLY A 505 -0.84 2.94 -16.95
C GLY A 505 -0.65 4.03 -15.89
N GLN A 506 -1.16 5.24 -16.13
CA GLN A 506 -1.20 6.31 -15.14
C GLN A 506 -2.03 5.91 -13.93
N TRP A 507 -1.68 6.46 -12.77
CA TRP A 507 -2.42 6.22 -11.54
C TRP A 507 -3.63 7.16 -11.46
N LYS A 508 -4.81 6.59 -11.17
CA LYS A 508 -6.04 7.32 -10.86
C LYS A 508 -6.64 6.86 -9.54
N GLU A 509 -7.43 7.70 -8.93
CA GLU A 509 -8.22 7.34 -7.74
C GLU A 509 -9.52 6.64 -8.15
N LEU A 510 -9.82 5.53 -7.46
CA LEU A 510 -11.09 4.82 -7.56
C LEU A 510 -11.75 4.84 -6.19
N THR A 511 -13.00 5.32 -6.14
CA THR A 511 -13.83 5.32 -4.93
C THR A 511 -14.94 4.29 -5.08
N ILE A 512 -15.06 3.39 -4.12
CA ILE A 512 -16.11 2.37 -4.06
C ILE A 512 -16.69 2.33 -2.63
N SER A 513 -17.86 1.67 -2.45
CA SER A 513 -18.38 1.47 -1.10
C SER A 513 -17.44 0.58 -0.29
N GLY A 514 -17.39 0.79 1.04
CA GLY A 514 -16.53 -0.02 1.92
C GLY A 514 -16.91 -1.49 1.92
N VAL A 515 -18.20 -1.82 1.80
CA VAL A 515 -18.70 -3.20 1.66
C VAL A 515 -18.19 -3.84 0.36
N GLU A 516 -18.25 -3.11 -0.76
CA GLU A 516 -17.74 -3.58 -2.06
C GLU A 516 -16.22 -3.77 -2.03
N PHE A 517 -15.47 -2.90 -1.33
CA PHE A 517 -14.04 -3.09 -1.13
C PHE A 517 -13.73 -4.42 -0.41
N VAL A 518 -14.44 -4.70 0.70
CA VAL A 518 -14.30 -5.96 1.44
C VAL A 518 -14.67 -7.16 0.56
N ARG A 519 -15.76 -7.07 -0.20
CA ARG A 519 -16.19 -8.11 -1.15
C ARG A 519 -15.13 -8.40 -2.20
N ARG A 520 -14.61 -7.35 -2.86
CA ARG A 520 -13.54 -7.51 -3.87
C ARG A 520 -12.29 -8.09 -3.25
N PHE A 521 -11.88 -7.65 -2.08
CA PHE A 521 -10.70 -8.21 -1.42
C PHE A 521 -10.86 -9.70 -1.12
N LEU A 522 -12.00 -10.10 -0.55
CA LEU A 522 -12.26 -11.49 -0.15
C LEU A 522 -12.43 -12.45 -1.33
N MET A 523 -12.85 -11.96 -2.51
CA MET A 523 -12.87 -12.75 -3.75
C MET A 523 -11.52 -13.36 -4.09
N HIS A 524 -10.43 -12.69 -3.72
CA HIS A 524 -9.07 -13.11 -4.06
C HIS A 524 -8.42 -14.03 -3.04
N VAL A 525 -9.14 -14.36 -1.96
CA VAL A 525 -8.68 -15.34 -0.98
C VAL A 525 -8.66 -16.72 -1.62
N PRO A 526 -7.48 -17.33 -1.78
CA PRO A 526 -7.39 -18.62 -2.46
C PRO A 526 -7.94 -19.76 -1.58
N PRO A 527 -8.36 -20.87 -2.16
CA PRO A 527 -8.83 -22.05 -1.44
C PRO A 527 -7.82 -22.52 -0.37
N ARG A 528 -8.32 -23.21 0.66
CA ARG A 528 -7.48 -23.73 1.76
C ARG A 528 -6.34 -24.59 1.22
N ARG A 529 -5.09 -24.32 1.65
CA ARG A 529 -3.88 -25.03 1.23
C ARG A 529 -3.57 -24.96 -0.27
N PHE A 530 -4.16 -24.03 -1.01
CA PHE A 530 -3.84 -23.86 -2.43
C PHE A 530 -2.45 -23.25 -2.61
N VAL A 531 -1.63 -23.86 -3.47
CA VAL A 531 -0.26 -23.41 -3.75
C VAL A 531 -0.30 -22.42 -4.92
N ARG A 532 -0.03 -21.13 -4.64
CA ARG A 532 -0.05 -20.05 -5.63
C ARG A 532 1.23 -19.88 -6.44
N ILE A 533 2.35 -20.43 -5.95
CA ILE A 533 3.66 -20.32 -6.61
C ILE A 533 4.12 -21.74 -6.90
N ARG A 534 4.29 -22.06 -8.18
CA ARG A 534 4.70 -23.41 -8.61
C ARG A 534 5.96 -23.34 -9.46
N HIS A 535 6.86 -24.27 -9.21
CA HIS A 535 8.15 -24.36 -9.89
C HIS A 535 8.15 -25.55 -10.83
N TYR A 536 8.61 -25.35 -12.04
CA TYR A 536 8.55 -26.34 -13.10
C TYR A 536 9.91 -26.52 -13.81
N GLY A 537 10.03 -27.61 -14.57
CA GLY A 537 11.19 -27.88 -15.39
C GLY A 537 12.49 -28.04 -14.57
N LEU A 538 13.51 -27.25 -14.84
CA LEU A 538 14.79 -27.24 -14.11
C LEU A 538 14.64 -26.78 -12.66
N LEU A 539 13.59 -26.01 -12.36
CA LEU A 539 13.30 -25.48 -11.03
C LEU A 539 12.38 -26.37 -10.19
N CYS A 540 11.97 -27.54 -10.71
CA CYS A 540 11.18 -28.51 -9.97
C CYS A 540 11.94 -28.99 -8.72
N SER A 541 11.31 -28.91 -7.53
CA SER A 541 11.94 -29.18 -6.23
C SER A 541 12.66 -30.54 -6.15
N ARG A 542 12.15 -31.57 -6.83
CA ARG A 542 12.72 -32.93 -6.82
C ARG A 542 14.13 -33.02 -7.41
N THR A 543 14.42 -32.23 -8.46
CA THR A 543 15.68 -32.32 -9.24
C THR A 543 16.45 -31.01 -9.29
N LYS A 544 15.94 -29.96 -8.64
CA LYS A 544 16.44 -28.58 -8.74
C LYS A 544 17.92 -28.45 -8.41
N SER A 545 18.34 -29.02 -7.28
CA SER A 545 19.71 -28.86 -6.80
C SER A 545 20.75 -29.37 -7.81
N GLN A 546 20.57 -30.61 -8.29
CA GLN A 546 21.48 -31.24 -9.27
C GLN A 546 21.49 -30.47 -10.61
N LYS A 547 20.29 -30.14 -11.12
CA LYS A 547 20.18 -29.46 -12.43
C LYS A 547 20.72 -28.05 -12.41
N LEU A 548 20.48 -27.28 -11.35
CA LEU A 548 21.02 -25.93 -11.22
C LEU A 548 22.56 -25.94 -11.06
N THR A 549 23.12 -26.94 -10.36
CA THR A 549 24.56 -27.10 -10.27
C THR A 549 25.17 -27.36 -11.65
N LEU A 550 24.57 -28.27 -12.41
CA LEU A 550 25.00 -28.53 -13.79
C LEU A 550 24.92 -27.27 -14.67
N CYS A 551 23.77 -26.59 -14.63
CA CYS A 551 23.58 -25.35 -15.41
C CYS A 551 24.61 -24.28 -15.02
N ARG A 552 24.92 -24.10 -13.73
CA ARG A 552 25.95 -23.14 -13.29
C ARG A 552 27.34 -23.48 -13.80
N ASN A 553 27.70 -24.76 -13.79
CA ASN A 553 28.99 -25.21 -14.33
C ASN A 553 29.08 -24.92 -15.84
N LEU A 554 28.00 -25.18 -16.58
CA LEU A 554 27.95 -24.90 -18.03
C LEU A 554 27.98 -23.40 -18.36
N LEU A 555 27.38 -22.58 -17.52
CA LEU A 555 27.30 -21.12 -17.70
C LEU A 555 28.45 -20.36 -17.03
N GLY A 556 29.35 -21.03 -16.29
CA GLY A 556 30.45 -20.39 -15.56
C GLY A 556 29.98 -19.46 -14.42
N CYS A 557 28.75 -19.60 -13.93
CA CYS A 557 28.19 -18.68 -12.93
C CYS A 557 28.27 -19.22 -11.50
N LYS A 558 28.53 -18.30 -10.54
CA LYS A 558 28.62 -18.62 -9.11
C LYS A 558 27.23 -18.74 -8.49
N LYS A 559 27.10 -19.63 -7.49
CA LYS A 559 25.88 -19.73 -6.68
C LYS A 559 25.80 -18.54 -5.73
N TYR A 560 24.64 -17.87 -5.71
CA TYR A 560 24.33 -16.92 -4.65
C TYR A 560 24.06 -17.70 -3.34
N LEU A 561 24.55 -17.18 -2.23
CA LEU A 561 24.25 -17.69 -0.89
C LEU A 561 23.25 -16.74 -0.21
N SER A 562 22.14 -17.27 0.27
CA SER A 562 21.13 -16.49 0.98
C SER A 562 21.74 -15.83 2.21
N LYS A 563 21.58 -14.51 2.32
CA LYS A 563 22.11 -13.72 3.44
C LYS A 563 21.21 -13.80 4.69
N LEU A 564 19.90 -14.02 4.47
CA LEU A 564 18.90 -13.99 5.53
C LEU A 564 18.57 -15.37 6.11
N ARG A 565 19.13 -16.45 5.54
CA ARG A 565 18.78 -17.83 5.92
C ARG A 565 19.09 -18.14 7.36
N ASP A 566 20.28 -17.77 7.81
CA ASP A 566 20.83 -18.13 9.12
C ASP A 566 20.72 -16.99 10.15
N MET A 567 20.05 -15.89 9.78
CA MET A 567 19.82 -14.75 10.67
C MET A 567 18.56 -14.95 11.50
N GLU A 568 18.62 -14.53 12.76
CA GLU A 568 17.44 -14.41 13.60
C GLU A 568 16.58 -13.19 13.23
N MET A 569 15.30 -13.18 13.66
CA MET A 569 14.35 -12.11 13.29
C MET A 569 14.84 -10.70 13.67
N PRO A 570 15.43 -10.45 14.85
CA PRO A 570 16.02 -9.16 15.19
C PRO A 570 17.10 -8.72 14.20
N GLU A 571 18.00 -9.61 13.82
CA GLU A 571 19.09 -9.35 12.87
C GLU A 571 18.54 -9.05 11.45
N ILE A 572 17.51 -9.82 11.04
CA ILE A 572 16.82 -9.58 9.75
C ILE A 572 16.19 -8.18 9.74
N LEU A 573 15.54 -7.75 10.82
CA LEU A 573 14.93 -6.44 10.92
C LEU A 573 15.96 -5.31 10.90
N GLU A 574 17.08 -5.49 11.57
CA GLU A 574 18.19 -4.55 11.54
C GLU A 574 18.82 -4.48 10.13
N HIS A 575 19.09 -5.63 9.52
CA HIS A 575 19.70 -5.71 8.18
C HIS A 575 18.81 -5.10 7.08
N LEU A 576 17.49 -5.37 7.12
CA LEU A 576 16.55 -4.93 6.07
C LEU A 576 16.05 -3.50 6.25
N TYR A 577 15.88 -3.07 7.50
CA TYR A 577 15.15 -1.86 7.83
C TYR A 577 15.88 -0.94 8.82
N GLY A 578 17.06 -1.32 9.31
CA GLY A 578 17.79 -0.56 10.32
C GLY A 578 17.12 -0.53 11.69
N ILE A 579 16.16 -1.46 11.95
CA ILE A 579 15.42 -1.51 13.21
C ILE A 579 16.19 -2.30 14.23
N LYS A 580 16.72 -1.63 15.24
CA LYS A 580 17.35 -2.25 16.41
C LYS A 580 16.29 -2.66 17.44
N VAL A 581 15.82 -3.91 17.35
CA VAL A 581 14.72 -4.41 18.21
C VAL A 581 15.15 -4.60 19.66
N CYS A 582 16.46 -4.81 19.87
CA CYS A 582 17.04 -5.04 21.20
C CYS A 582 17.50 -3.76 21.90
N VAL A 583 17.21 -2.59 21.32
CA VAL A 583 17.60 -1.30 21.90
C VAL A 583 16.36 -0.59 22.46
N CYS A 584 16.46 -0.13 23.68
CA CYS A 584 15.40 0.59 24.36
C CYS A 584 15.12 1.93 23.66
N LYS A 585 13.86 2.20 23.35
CA LYS A 585 13.45 3.47 22.71
C LYS A 585 13.52 4.68 23.67
N ALA A 586 13.54 4.43 24.96
CA ALA A 586 13.55 5.50 25.97
C ALA A 586 14.97 5.96 26.32
N CYS A 587 15.93 5.04 26.54
CA CYS A 587 17.27 5.40 27.01
C CYS A 587 18.41 4.94 26.08
N GLY A 588 18.11 4.17 25.02
CA GLY A 588 19.14 3.58 24.15
C GLY A 588 19.83 2.35 24.72
N GLY A 589 19.51 1.94 25.94
CA GLY A 589 20.09 0.79 26.62
C GLY A 589 19.60 -0.55 26.07
N HIS A 590 20.05 -1.65 26.65
CA HIS A 590 19.73 -2.98 26.20
C HIS A 590 18.35 -3.44 26.68
N LEU A 591 17.54 -3.99 25.76
CA LEU A 591 16.28 -4.65 26.10
C LEU A 591 16.53 -6.11 26.44
N GLY A 592 16.09 -6.54 27.61
CA GLY A 592 16.16 -7.92 28.07
C GLY A 592 15.42 -8.87 27.10
N LYS A 593 15.69 -10.17 27.27
CA LYS A 593 15.06 -11.19 26.41
C LYS A 593 13.53 -11.09 26.41
N PRO A 594 12.88 -11.15 25.23
CA PRO A 594 11.44 -11.03 25.14
C PRO A 594 10.73 -12.16 25.88
N GLN A 595 9.83 -11.81 26.77
CA GLN A 595 8.92 -12.75 27.42
C GLN A 595 7.63 -12.81 26.61
N MET A 596 7.28 -13.99 26.09
CA MET A 596 6.04 -14.21 25.36
C MET A 596 4.86 -14.19 26.33
N ARG A 597 3.93 -13.27 26.15
CA ARG A 597 2.62 -13.32 26.81
C ARG A 597 1.59 -13.86 25.82
N MET A 598 0.97 -14.98 26.18
CA MET A 598 -0.12 -15.57 25.40
C MET A 598 -1.35 -14.67 25.47
N PRO A 599 -2.22 -14.67 24.44
CA PRO A 599 -3.50 -13.97 24.53
C PRO A 599 -4.28 -14.52 25.71
N LEU A 600 -4.91 -13.61 26.46
CA LEU A 600 -5.93 -14.01 27.42
C LEU A 600 -7.02 -14.75 26.63
N ARG A 601 -7.27 -16.01 26.97
CA ARG A 601 -8.44 -16.72 26.45
C ARG A 601 -9.64 -16.11 27.15
N CYS A 602 -10.35 -15.21 26.43
CA CYS A 602 -11.70 -14.81 26.81
C CYS A 602 -12.69 -15.90 26.39
#